data_dee01a2b398a28d2ffae31308b8f3bc7
#
_entry.id   dee01a2b398a28d2ffae31308b8f3bc7
#
_cell.length_a   1.000
_cell.length_b   1.000
_cell.length_c   1.000
_cell.angle_alpha   90.00
_cell.angle_beta   90.00
_cell.angle_gamma   90.00
#
_symmetry.space_group_name_H-M   'P 1'
#
loop_
_entity.id
_entity.type
_entity.pdbx_description
1 polymer ?
#
loop_
_entity_poly.entity_id
_entity_poly.type
_entity_poly.pdbx_seq_one_letter_code
_entity_poly.pdbx_strand_id
1 'polypeptide(L)'
;MVTNFLNTPKRARKPRDIGVTSLIDNGVPTRYFEDVIESTPELVDVVKFGWCTAMVTDDLGRKIECLKKHNVAYYFGGTLFEKALSQKKLDAFYQFVKQHDCQIVEISDGTLDIAMAEKARHIKDFARE
;
A
#
# COMPACT_ATOMS: atom_id res chain seq x y z
N MET A 1 11.97 -15.87 -19.83
CA MET A 1 11.19 -14.91 -20.67
C MET A 1 9.97 -15.62 -21.22
N VAL A 2 8.80 -15.08 -21.00
CA VAL A 2 7.58 -15.64 -21.58
C VAL A 2 7.42 -15.06 -22.99
N THR A 3 7.41 -15.93 -24.00
CA THR A 3 7.14 -15.51 -25.37
C THR A 3 5.64 -15.52 -25.60
N ASN A 4 5.06 -14.34 -25.76
CA ASN A 4 3.64 -14.19 -26.04
C ASN A 4 3.44 -14.12 -27.57
N PHE A 5 2.79 -15.13 -28.13
CA PHE A 5 2.46 -15.19 -29.57
C PHE A 5 1.09 -14.55 -29.90
N LEU A 6 0.37 -14.10 -28.86
CA LEU A 6 -0.95 -13.49 -29.04
C LEU A 6 -0.81 -11.98 -29.32
N ASN A 7 -1.79 -11.45 -30.04
CA ASN A 7 -1.93 -10.01 -30.23
C ASN A 7 -2.55 -9.40 -28.96
N THR A 8 -1.69 -8.99 -28.03
CA THR A 8 -2.12 -8.33 -26.80
C THR A 8 -1.77 -6.85 -26.82
N PRO A 9 -2.55 -5.99 -26.17
CA PRO A 9 -2.20 -4.58 -26.01
C PRO A 9 -0.82 -4.42 -25.40
N LYS A 10 -0.03 -3.49 -25.95
CA LYS A 10 1.27 -3.15 -25.34
C LYS A 10 1.05 -2.42 -24.04
N ARG A 11 1.74 -2.84 -22.99
CA ARG A 11 1.74 -2.20 -21.69
C ARG A 11 3.06 -1.45 -21.48
N ALA A 12 3.00 -0.24 -20.96
CA ALA A 12 4.20 0.51 -20.59
C ALA A 12 5.01 -0.27 -19.54
N ARG A 13 6.33 -0.09 -19.56
CA ARG A 13 7.22 -0.62 -18.52
C ARG A 13 7.15 0.25 -17.27
N LYS A 14 7.52 -0.31 -16.14
CA LYS A 14 7.67 0.45 -14.89
C LYS A 14 8.80 1.49 -15.01
N PRO A 15 8.70 2.65 -14.34
CA PRO A 15 7.51 3.18 -13.66
C PRO A 15 6.42 3.61 -14.65
N ARG A 16 5.14 3.44 -14.26
CA ARG A 16 3.98 3.76 -15.10
C ARG A 16 3.23 4.98 -14.60
N ASP A 17 2.85 5.85 -15.55
CA ASP A 17 1.98 7.00 -15.27
C ASP A 17 0.50 6.64 -15.47
N ILE A 18 0.22 5.66 -16.32
CA ILE A 18 -1.13 5.18 -16.63
C ILE A 18 -1.16 3.65 -16.65
N GLY A 19 -2.34 3.07 -16.45
CA GLY A 19 -2.50 1.63 -16.41
C GLY A 19 -1.83 0.99 -15.20
N VAL A 20 -1.81 1.69 -14.08
CA VAL A 20 -1.22 1.25 -12.80
C VAL A 20 -2.02 0.08 -12.23
N THR A 21 -1.32 -0.97 -11.82
CA THR A 21 -1.92 -2.11 -11.11
C THR A 21 -1.68 -1.97 -9.61
N SER A 22 -2.76 -1.84 -8.86
CA SER A 22 -2.75 -1.85 -7.40
C SER A 22 -3.29 -3.18 -6.88
N LEU A 23 -2.54 -3.87 -6.05
CA LEU A 23 -2.99 -5.05 -5.32
C LEU A 23 -3.35 -4.68 -3.89
N ILE A 24 -4.32 -5.41 -3.32
CA ILE A 24 -4.66 -5.29 -1.91
C ILE A 24 -4.26 -6.59 -1.22
N ASP A 25 -3.36 -6.49 -0.23
CA ASP A 25 -3.06 -7.57 0.69
C ASP A 25 -4.06 -7.52 1.85
N ASN A 26 -4.90 -8.53 1.94
CA ASN A 26 -5.89 -8.71 3.02
C ASN A 26 -5.38 -9.67 4.10
N GLY A 27 -4.07 -9.77 4.29
CA GLY A 27 -3.47 -10.63 5.30
C GLY A 27 -3.17 -12.04 4.80
N VAL A 28 -2.86 -12.20 3.52
CA VAL A 28 -2.46 -13.51 2.97
C VAL A 28 -1.16 -14.00 3.62
N PRO A 29 -0.93 -15.32 3.69
CA PRO A 29 0.32 -15.87 4.21
C PRO A 29 1.55 -15.30 3.51
N THR A 30 2.62 -15.05 4.25
CA THR A 30 3.82 -14.35 3.74
C THR A 30 4.43 -15.05 2.52
N ARG A 31 4.54 -16.38 2.52
CA ARG A 31 5.10 -17.11 1.37
C ARG A 31 4.22 -16.97 0.12
N TYR A 32 2.91 -17.06 0.28
CA TYR A 32 1.99 -16.85 -0.82
C TYR A 32 2.11 -15.43 -1.39
N PHE A 33 2.23 -14.44 -0.53
CA PHE A 33 2.47 -13.05 -0.93
C PHE A 33 3.76 -12.91 -1.75
N GLU A 34 4.85 -13.48 -1.25
CA GLU A 34 6.14 -13.48 -1.95
C GLU A 34 6.04 -14.18 -3.30
N ASP A 35 5.43 -15.36 -3.36
CA ASP A 35 5.25 -16.12 -4.59
C ASP A 35 4.47 -15.32 -5.65
N VAL A 36 3.43 -14.58 -5.25
CA VAL A 36 2.67 -13.71 -6.16
C VAL A 36 3.55 -12.58 -6.69
N ILE A 37 4.24 -11.86 -5.82
CA ILE A 37 5.08 -10.72 -6.22
C ILE A 37 6.26 -11.18 -7.08
N GLU A 38 6.93 -12.26 -6.71
CA GLU A 38 8.06 -12.82 -7.48
C GLU A 38 7.65 -13.37 -8.84
N SER A 39 6.42 -13.86 -8.98
CA SER A 39 5.89 -14.36 -10.25
C SER A 39 5.42 -13.24 -11.19
N THR A 40 5.11 -12.05 -10.68
CA THR A 40 4.49 -10.98 -11.45
C THR A 40 5.13 -9.60 -11.20
N PRO A 41 6.45 -9.47 -11.04
CA PRO A 41 7.07 -8.23 -10.58
C PRO A 41 6.85 -7.05 -11.55
N GLU A 42 6.80 -7.34 -12.86
CA GLU A 42 6.58 -6.33 -13.89
C GLU A 42 5.11 -5.91 -14.05
N LEU A 43 4.20 -6.64 -13.45
CA LEU A 43 2.75 -6.38 -13.58
C LEU A 43 2.18 -5.57 -12.42
N VAL A 44 2.84 -5.56 -11.27
CA VAL A 44 2.35 -4.92 -10.04
C VAL A 44 3.12 -3.62 -9.79
N ASP A 45 2.41 -2.53 -9.62
CA ASP A 45 3.00 -1.22 -9.39
C ASP A 45 2.96 -0.81 -7.91
N VAL A 46 1.87 -1.13 -7.21
CA VAL A 46 1.69 -0.79 -5.81
C VAL A 46 0.90 -1.85 -5.06
N VAL A 47 1.24 -2.06 -3.79
CA VAL A 47 0.50 -2.92 -2.87
C VAL A 47 -0.03 -2.10 -1.72
N LYS A 48 -1.32 -2.23 -1.46
CA LYS A 48 -2.01 -1.71 -0.29
C LYS A 48 -2.15 -2.80 0.75
N PHE A 49 -1.58 -2.61 1.93
CA PHE A 49 -1.89 -3.43 3.10
C PHE A 49 -3.25 -2.98 3.65
N GLY A 50 -4.28 -3.79 3.38
CA GLY A 50 -5.66 -3.40 3.65
C GLY A 50 -6.19 -3.85 5.02
N TRP A 51 -7.28 -3.24 5.46
CA TRP A 51 -8.09 -3.68 6.60
C TRP A 51 -7.34 -3.81 7.93
N CYS A 52 -6.36 -2.96 8.18
CA CYS A 52 -5.49 -3.02 9.36
C CYS A 52 -4.70 -4.33 9.51
N THR A 53 -4.58 -5.13 8.47
CA THR A 53 -3.88 -6.44 8.52
C THR A 53 -2.40 -6.31 8.85
N ALA A 54 -1.78 -5.16 8.55
CA ALA A 54 -0.40 -4.89 8.95
C ALA A 54 -0.17 -5.00 10.48
N MET A 55 -1.20 -4.74 11.28
CA MET A 55 -1.11 -4.83 12.74
C MET A 55 -1.10 -6.26 13.28
N VAL A 56 -1.50 -7.23 12.48
CA VAL A 56 -1.60 -8.64 12.84
C VAL A 56 -0.76 -9.56 11.95
N THR A 57 0.10 -8.98 11.12
CA THR A 57 1.01 -9.72 10.24
C THR A 57 2.36 -9.88 10.94
N ASP A 58 2.72 -11.10 11.31
CA ASP A 58 3.97 -11.39 12.03
C ASP A 58 5.21 -10.98 11.22
N ASP A 59 5.23 -11.28 9.94
CA ASP A 59 6.36 -11.04 9.04
C ASP A 59 6.13 -9.83 8.11
N LEU A 60 5.57 -8.75 8.61
CA LEU A 60 5.33 -7.54 7.80
C LEU A 60 6.63 -7.02 7.13
N GLY A 61 7.73 -7.00 7.89
CA GLY A 61 9.02 -6.57 7.36
C GLY A 61 9.47 -7.39 6.16
N ARG A 62 9.26 -8.70 6.19
CA ARG A 62 9.59 -9.60 5.08
C ARG A 62 8.76 -9.33 3.83
N LYS A 63 7.46 -9.06 3.99
CA LYS A 63 6.60 -8.64 2.87
C LYS A 63 7.10 -7.33 2.26
N ILE A 64 7.47 -6.35 3.10
CA ILE A 64 8.00 -5.06 2.66
C ILE A 64 9.34 -5.22 1.92
N GLU A 65 10.24 -6.04 2.44
CA GLU A 65 11.51 -6.33 1.75
C GLU A 65 11.30 -6.96 0.38
N CYS A 66 10.35 -7.87 0.25
CA CYS A 66 9.97 -8.45 -1.04
C CYS A 66 9.51 -7.37 -2.03
N LEU A 67 8.67 -6.43 -1.59
CA LEU A 67 8.21 -5.32 -2.42
C LEU A 67 9.36 -4.41 -2.84
N LYS A 68 10.23 -4.04 -1.92
CA LYS A 68 11.42 -3.21 -2.21
C LYS A 68 12.32 -3.89 -3.25
N LYS A 69 12.60 -5.19 -3.09
CA LYS A 69 13.41 -5.99 -4.01
C LYS A 69 12.88 -5.96 -5.44
N HIS A 70 11.56 -5.91 -5.60
CA HIS A 70 10.90 -5.95 -6.91
C HIS A 70 10.41 -4.58 -7.41
N ASN A 71 10.83 -3.49 -6.77
CA ASN A 71 10.44 -2.11 -7.12
C ASN A 71 8.92 -1.94 -7.16
N VAL A 72 8.23 -2.48 -6.16
CA VAL A 72 6.79 -2.32 -5.95
C VAL A 72 6.57 -1.33 -4.82
N ALA A 73 5.86 -0.25 -5.09
CA ALA A 73 5.47 0.71 -4.07
C ALA A 73 4.45 0.06 -3.11
N TYR A 74 4.31 0.62 -1.92
CA TYR A 74 3.37 0.09 -0.93
C TYR A 74 2.88 1.18 0.01
N TYR A 75 1.72 0.92 0.60
CA TYR A 75 1.17 1.77 1.65
C TYR A 75 0.19 0.99 2.52
N PHE A 76 -0.08 1.56 3.70
CA PHE A 76 -1.11 1.06 4.59
C PHE A 76 -2.44 1.70 4.24
N GLY A 77 -3.49 0.90 4.13
CA GLY A 77 -4.81 1.39 3.75
C GLY A 77 -5.42 2.37 4.74
N GLY A 78 -6.36 3.17 4.26
CA GLY A 78 -6.98 4.24 5.03
C GLY A 78 -7.77 3.78 6.26
N THR A 79 -8.21 2.52 6.32
CA THR A 79 -8.85 1.96 7.52
C THR A 79 -7.92 2.03 8.75
N LEU A 80 -6.61 1.84 8.55
CA LEU A 80 -5.64 1.99 9.64
C LEU A 80 -5.53 3.45 10.10
N PHE A 81 -5.52 4.40 9.16
CA PHE A 81 -5.60 5.82 9.49
C PHE A 81 -6.87 6.15 10.31
N GLU A 82 -8.04 5.69 9.84
CA GLU A 82 -9.31 5.92 10.51
C GLU A 82 -9.32 5.34 11.92
N LYS A 83 -8.77 4.14 12.09
CA LYS A 83 -8.66 3.50 13.40
C LYS A 83 -7.73 4.28 14.33
N ALA A 84 -6.59 4.73 13.85
CA ALA A 84 -5.67 5.57 14.61
C ALA A 84 -6.31 6.90 15.00
N LEU A 85 -7.03 7.54 14.08
CA LEU A 85 -7.77 8.77 14.35
C LEU A 85 -8.82 8.56 15.45
N SER A 86 -9.62 7.50 15.36
CA SER A 86 -10.66 7.19 16.35
C SER A 86 -10.10 6.96 17.76
N GLN A 87 -8.87 6.48 17.85
CA GLN A 87 -8.18 6.22 19.13
C GLN A 87 -7.25 7.37 19.56
N LYS A 88 -7.25 8.50 18.83
CA LYS A 88 -6.36 9.65 19.08
C LYS A 88 -4.88 9.26 19.06
N LYS A 89 -4.50 8.41 18.10
CA LYS A 89 -3.14 7.87 17.93
C LYS A 89 -2.50 8.21 16.60
N LEU A 90 -2.82 9.37 16.02
CA LEU A 90 -2.24 9.78 14.73
C LEU A 90 -0.72 9.94 14.78
N ASP A 91 -0.17 10.42 15.90
CA ASP A 91 1.30 10.53 16.04
C ASP A 91 1.97 9.15 15.97
N ALA A 92 1.38 8.15 16.63
CA ALA A 92 1.88 6.78 16.56
C ALA A 92 1.74 6.18 15.16
N PHE A 93 0.64 6.46 14.47
CA PHE A 93 0.45 6.07 13.08
C PHE A 93 1.50 6.71 12.16
N TYR A 94 1.77 7.98 12.32
CA TYR A 94 2.81 8.69 11.59
C TYR A 94 4.20 8.04 11.80
N GLN A 95 4.57 7.74 13.04
CA GLN A 95 5.83 7.06 13.34
C GLN A 95 5.89 5.66 12.71
N PHE A 96 4.78 4.93 12.73
CA PHE A 96 4.68 3.62 12.10
C PHE A 96 4.92 3.70 10.58
N VAL A 97 4.31 4.66 9.91
CA VAL A 97 4.51 4.91 8.47
C VAL A 97 5.98 5.21 8.16
N LYS A 98 6.60 6.06 8.97
CA LYS A 98 8.04 6.40 8.82
C LYS A 98 8.96 5.21 9.06
N GLN A 99 8.71 4.44 10.10
CA GLN A 99 9.53 3.25 10.44
C GLN A 99 9.56 2.21 9.31
N HIS A 100 8.51 2.16 8.51
CA HIS A 100 8.40 1.24 7.39
C HIS A 100 8.76 1.86 6.03
N ASP A 101 9.38 3.03 6.02
CA ASP A 101 9.76 3.76 4.79
C ASP A 101 8.61 3.92 3.79
N CYS A 102 7.40 4.08 4.28
CA CYS A 102 6.22 4.16 3.44
C CYS A 102 6.08 5.58 2.87
N GLN A 103 6.07 5.70 1.55
CA GLN A 103 6.02 7.00 0.85
C GLN A 103 4.60 7.46 0.51
N ILE A 104 3.60 6.62 0.74
CA ILE A 104 2.21 6.87 0.37
C ILE A 104 1.37 6.74 1.63
N VAL A 105 0.45 7.68 1.84
CA VAL A 105 -0.54 7.63 2.92
C VAL A 105 -1.93 7.81 2.33
N GLU A 106 -2.84 6.93 2.69
CA GLU A 106 -4.25 7.02 2.32
C GLU A 106 -5.04 7.62 3.48
N ILE A 107 -5.65 8.76 3.25
CA ILE A 107 -6.57 9.42 4.18
C ILE A 107 -7.98 9.12 3.72
N SER A 108 -8.72 8.35 4.49
CA SER A 108 -10.07 7.91 4.14
C SER A 108 -11.10 8.25 5.23
N ASP A 109 -12.36 8.13 4.88
CA ASP A 109 -13.50 8.32 5.77
C ASP A 109 -14.60 7.25 5.52
N GLY A 110 -14.20 6.09 5.02
CA GLY A 110 -15.11 5.00 4.69
C GLY A 110 -15.76 4.33 5.91
N THR A 111 -15.12 4.39 7.08
CA THR A 111 -15.63 3.78 8.33
C THR A 111 -15.94 4.82 9.41
N LEU A 112 -15.46 6.04 9.26
CA LEU A 112 -15.72 7.16 10.17
C LEU A 112 -16.37 8.31 9.41
N ASP A 113 -17.26 9.02 10.09
CA ASP A 113 -17.80 10.28 9.59
C ASP A 113 -16.82 11.41 9.96
N ILE A 114 -16.04 11.85 8.98
CA ILE A 114 -15.05 12.92 9.13
C ILE A 114 -15.51 14.11 8.30
N ALA A 115 -15.59 15.29 8.91
CA ALA A 115 -15.91 16.51 8.18
C ALA A 115 -14.90 16.75 7.04
N MET A 116 -15.37 17.19 5.88
CA MET A 116 -14.53 17.40 4.69
C MET A 116 -13.35 18.34 4.97
N ALA A 117 -13.56 19.40 5.74
CA ALA A 117 -12.50 20.34 6.12
C ALA A 117 -11.44 19.68 7.01
N GLU A 118 -11.84 18.79 7.90
CA GLU A 118 -10.92 18.02 8.75
C GLU A 118 -10.12 17.01 7.91
N LYS A 119 -10.78 16.29 7.02
CA LYS A 119 -10.11 15.37 6.09
C LYS A 119 -9.06 16.09 5.23
N ALA A 120 -9.43 17.25 4.67
CA ALA A 120 -8.50 18.07 3.89
C ALA A 120 -7.29 18.54 4.70
N ARG A 121 -7.48 18.88 5.98
CA ARG A 121 -6.41 19.24 6.89
C ARG A 121 -5.45 18.06 7.12
N HIS A 122 -5.96 16.87 7.37
CA HIS A 122 -5.12 15.67 7.54
C HIS A 122 -4.30 15.38 6.27
N ILE A 123 -4.91 15.47 5.10
CA ILE A 123 -4.18 15.30 3.82
C ILE A 123 -3.04 16.29 3.72
N LYS A 124 -3.29 17.56 4.03
CA LYS A 124 -2.27 18.62 4.00
C LYS A 124 -1.15 18.37 5.02
N ASP A 125 -1.49 17.97 6.22
CA ASP A 125 -0.52 17.72 7.29
C ASP A 125 0.40 16.55 6.92
N PHE A 126 -0.13 15.43 6.45
CA PHE A 126 0.67 14.28 6.01
C PHE A 126 1.51 14.59 4.76
N ALA A 127 1.01 15.39 3.84
CA ALA A 127 1.75 15.76 2.63
C ALA A 127 2.99 16.64 2.91
N ARG A 128 3.06 17.30 4.06
CA ARG A 128 4.20 18.13 4.47
C ARG A 128 5.33 17.38 5.14
N GLU A 129 5.05 16.18 5.63
CA GLU A 129 5.98 15.35 6.39
C GLU A 129 6.68 14.31 5.49
#